data_788922b5faeeb53792bc0e1b0feb6c47
#
_entry.id   788922b5faeeb53792bc0e1b0feb6c47
#
_cell.length_a   1.000
_cell.length_b   1.000
_cell.length_c   1.000
_cell.angle_alpha   90.00
_cell.angle_beta   90.00
_cell.angle_gamma   90.00
#
_symmetry.space_group_name_H-M   'P 1'
#
loop_
_entity.id
_entity.type
_entity.pdbx_description
1 polymer ?
#
loop_
_entity_poly.entity_id
_entity_poly.type
_entity_poly.pdbx_seq_one_letter_code
_entity_poly.pdbx_strand_id
1 'polypeptide(L)'
;SGQLSFRLSRLVRDWEATDFSPKMIAQAKLKPRGAGLHFSVQDATSLPYADETFDAVLIANALHIMPRPEKALAEIYRVLKPGGQLFAPTFVHGEVPRTRLRMLAMRCAGLQIYNSWMVPQYLAFLQAGGFAVQEHALLGDTLAPLCYARAVPDKTRVTQR
;
A
#
# COMPACT_ATOMS: atom_id res chain seq x y z
N SER A 1 -8.84 9.64 -5.58
CA SER A 1 -8.86 10.31 -6.90
C SER A 1 -8.56 9.36 -8.08
N GLY A 2 -8.09 8.14 -7.84
CA GLY A 2 -7.87 7.09 -8.83
C GLY A 2 -6.74 7.34 -9.85
N GLN A 3 -5.88 8.34 -9.67
CA GLN A 3 -4.87 8.72 -10.67
C GLN A 3 -3.93 7.57 -11.05
N LEU A 4 -3.45 6.80 -10.06
CA LEU A 4 -2.62 5.62 -10.31
C LEU A 4 -3.41 4.55 -11.05
N SER A 5 -4.64 4.27 -10.63
CA SER A 5 -5.50 3.25 -11.23
C SER A 5 -5.79 3.53 -12.70
N PHE A 6 -6.06 4.78 -13.09
CA PHE A 6 -6.25 5.15 -14.49
C PHE A 6 -5.03 4.96 -15.38
N ARG A 7 -3.84 5.07 -14.82
CA ARG A 7 -2.59 4.85 -15.57
C ARG A 7 -2.24 3.37 -15.64
N LEU A 8 -2.29 2.68 -14.51
CA LEU A 8 -1.81 1.30 -14.38
C LEU A 8 -2.80 0.27 -14.94
N SER A 9 -4.11 0.54 -14.89
CA SER A 9 -5.12 -0.37 -15.47
C SER A 9 -4.96 -0.61 -16.98
N ARG A 10 -4.24 0.27 -17.67
CA ARG A 10 -3.93 0.10 -19.10
C ARG A 10 -2.85 -0.95 -19.37
N LEU A 11 -2.13 -1.36 -18.32
CA LEU A 11 -1.03 -2.32 -18.40
C LEU A 11 -1.45 -3.74 -18.05
N VAL A 12 -2.70 -3.91 -17.60
CA VAL A 12 -3.24 -5.19 -17.15
C VAL A 12 -4.64 -5.40 -17.71
N ARG A 13 -5.12 -6.65 -17.70
CA ARG A 13 -6.44 -6.99 -18.22
C ARG A 13 -7.55 -6.49 -17.30
N ASP A 14 -7.41 -6.74 -15.99
CA ASP A 14 -8.40 -6.41 -14.98
C ASP A 14 -7.72 -5.67 -13.81
N TRP A 15 -8.34 -4.60 -13.33
CA TRP A 15 -7.86 -3.79 -12.22
C TRP A 15 -9.00 -3.47 -11.26
N GLU A 16 -8.90 -3.97 -10.04
CA GLU A 16 -9.80 -3.60 -8.95
C GLU A 16 -9.16 -2.49 -8.12
N ALA A 17 -9.76 -1.30 -8.15
CA ALA A 17 -9.30 -0.12 -7.43
C ALA A 17 -10.19 0.11 -6.21
N THR A 18 -9.61 0.07 -5.02
CA THR A 18 -10.33 0.21 -3.76
C THR A 18 -9.88 1.44 -2.97
N ASP A 19 -10.79 1.98 -2.19
CA ASP A 19 -10.51 3.04 -1.22
C ASP A 19 -11.50 2.89 -0.06
N PHE A 20 -11.06 3.19 1.16
CA PHE A 20 -11.94 3.19 2.34
C PHE A 20 -12.97 4.34 2.28
N SER A 21 -12.69 5.41 1.56
CA SER A 21 -13.53 6.60 1.44
C SER A 21 -14.56 6.47 0.31
N PRO A 22 -15.86 6.40 0.61
CA PRO A 22 -16.92 6.43 -0.42
C PRO A 22 -16.84 7.66 -1.32
N LYS A 23 -16.43 8.81 -0.74
CA LYS A 23 -16.27 10.07 -1.49
C LYS A 23 -15.15 9.98 -2.53
N MET A 24 -14.04 9.34 -2.22
CA MET A 24 -12.93 9.15 -3.15
C MET A 24 -13.32 8.21 -4.30
N ILE A 25 -14.03 7.13 -4.00
CA ILE A 25 -14.57 6.21 -5.00
C ILE A 25 -15.60 6.90 -5.90
N ALA A 26 -16.53 7.67 -5.31
CA ALA A 26 -17.52 8.43 -6.09
C ALA A 26 -16.84 9.39 -7.08
N GLN A 27 -15.83 10.14 -6.64
CA GLN A 27 -15.06 11.03 -7.52
C GLN A 27 -14.29 10.27 -8.62
N ALA A 28 -13.71 9.10 -8.30
CA ALA A 28 -13.03 8.29 -9.30
C ALA A 28 -13.99 7.79 -10.38
N LYS A 29 -15.21 7.38 -9.99
CA LYS A 29 -16.26 6.89 -10.92
C LYS A 29 -16.75 7.94 -11.90
N LEU A 30 -16.59 9.23 -11.62
CA LEU A 30 -16.99 10.33 -12.53
C LEU A 30 -16.07 10.43 -13.76
N LYS A 31 -14.87 9.84 -13.73
CA LYS A 31 -13.92 9.92 -14.83
C LYS A 31 -14.16 8.78 -15.83
N PRO A 32 -13.97 9.02 -17.15
CA PRO A 32 -14.00 7.96 -18.15
C PRO A 32 -13.01 6.84 -17.83
N ARG A 33 -13.43 5.59 -17.94
CA ARG A 33 -12.62 4.41 -17.65
C ARG A 33 -12.78 3.31 -18.68
N GLY A 34 -11.74 2.49 -18.83
CA GLY A 34 -11.80 1.26 -19.62
C GLY A 34 -12.65 0.17 -18.93
N ALA A 35 -13.09 -0.82 -19.70
CA ALA A 35 -13.95 -1.90 -19.23
C ALA A 35 -13.32 -2.73 -18.07
N GLY A 36 -12.00 -2.93 -18.08
CA GLY A 36 -11.29 -3.71 -17.05
C GLY A 36 -10.93 -2.93 -15.78
N LEU A 37 -11.41 -1.67 -15.59
CA LEU A 37 -11.16 -0.88 -14.40
C LEU A 37 -12.43 -0.77 -13.54
N HIS A 38 -12.40 -1.39 -12.38
CA HIS A 38 -13.47 -1.39 -11.40
C HIS A 38 -13.11 -0.56 -10.17
N PHE A 39 -14.12 0.07 -9.55
CA PHE A 39 -13.96 0.87 -8.33
C PHE A 39 -14.94 0.41 -7.28
N SER A 40 -14.45 0.06 -6.09
CA SER A 40 -15.27 -0.32 -4.93
C SER A 40 -14.78 0.32 -3.62
N VAL A 41 -15.69 0.49 -2.67
CA VAL A 41 -15.36 0.92 -1.31
C VAL A 41 -15.00 -0.33 -0.51
N GLN A 42 -13.76 -0.41 -0.02
CA GLN A 42 -13.30 -1.57 0.74
C GLN A 42 -12.40 -1.14 1.91
N ASP A 43 -12.47 -1.92 2.98
CA ASP A 43 -11.51 -1.86 4.07
C ASP A 43 -10.37 -2.83 3.77
N ALA A 44 -9.16 -2.33 3.63
CA ALA A 44 -7.98 -3.15 3.37
C ALA A 44 -7.65 -4.13 4.51
N THR A 45 -8.23 -3.95 5.71
CA THR A 45 -8.08 -4.86 6.85
C THR A 45 -9.07 -6.02 6.86
N SER A 46 -9.99 -6.07 5.88
CA SER A 46 -11.01 -7.13 5.71
C SER A 46 -11.50 -7.12 4.28
N LEU A 47 -10.74 -7.71 3.37
CA LEU A 47 -11.02 -7.71 1.94
C LEU A 47 -12.03 -8.80 1.57
N PRO A 48 -13.09 -8.49 0.77
CA PRO A 48 -14.13 -9.45 0.40
C PRO A 48 -13.73 -10.34 -0.78
N TYR A 49 -12.45 -10.65 -0.91
CA TYR A 49 -11.92 -11.50 -1.98
C TYR A 49 -11.48 -12.84 -1.42
N ALA A 50 -11.57 -13.88 -2.23
CA ALA A 50 -11.07 -15.20 -1.88
C ALA A 50 -9.53 -15.20 -1.76
N ASP A 51 -8.98 -16.20 -1.10
CA ASP A 51 -7.55 -16.44 -1.04
C ASP A 51 -6.98 -16.58 -2.44
N GLU A 52 -5.75 -16.13 -2.65
CA GLU A 52 -5.00 -16.32 -3.89
C GLU A 52 -5.73 -15.83 -5.17
N THR A 53 -6.45 -14.71 -5.04
CA THR A 53 -7.22 -14.12 -6.15
C THR A 53 -6.34 -13.31 -7.11
N PHE A 54 -5.39 -12.53 -6.58
CA PHE A 54 -4.67 -11.53 -7.35
C PHE A 54 -3.24 -11.93 -7.73
N ASP A 55 -2.84 -11.62 -8.96
CA ASP A 55 -1.46 -11.76 -9.42
C ASP A 55 -0.57 -10.64 -8.88
N ALA A 56 -1.14 -9.46 -8.61
CA ALA A 56 -0.43 -8.33 -8.03
C ALA A 56 -1.37 -7.49 -7.16
N VAL A 57 -0.83 -6.90 -6.09
CA VAL A 57 -1.50 -5.90 -5.26
C VAL A 57 -0.62 -4.67 -5.15
N LEU A 58 -1.23 -3.49 -5.34
CA LEU A 58 -0.61 -2.19 -5.08
C LEU A 58 -1.29 -1.53 -3.88
N ILE A 59 -0.54 -1.28 -2.81
CA ILE A 59 -0.97 -0.46 -1.68
C ILE A 59 -0.12 0.81 -1.60
N ALA A 60 -0.64 1.91 -2.13
CA ALA A 60 0.10 3.16 -2.26
C ALA A 60 -0.27 4.17 -1.18
N ASN A 61 0.72 4.61 -0.40
CA ASN A 61 0.59 5.68 0.60
C ASN A 61 -0.54 5.47 1.62
N ALA A 62 -0.86 4.22 1.96
CA ALA A 62 -1.93 3.89 2.89
C ALA A 62 -1.43 3.33 4.21
N LEU A 63 -0.42 2.46 4.21
CA LEU A 63 0.03 1.75 5.41
C LEU A 63 0.43 2.69 6.57
N HIS A 64 1.09 3.81 6.28
CA HIS A 64 1.55 4.75 7.32
C HIS A 64 0.41 5.53 8.00
N ILE A 65 -0.76 5.62 7.37
CA ILE A 65 -1.95 6.29 7.92
C ILE A 65 -2.99 5.30 8.48
N MET A 66 -2.73 4.01 8.43
CA MET A 66 -3.63 3.00 8.99
C MET A 66 -3.34 2.76 10.47
N PRO A 67 -4.39 2.66 11.31
CA PRO A 67 -4.20 2.32 12.74
C PRO A 67 -3.70 0.88 12.94
N ARG A 68 -4.01 -0.04 12.02
CA ARG A 68 -3.67 -1.47 12.08
C ARG A 68 -3.14 -1.97 10.72
N PRO A 69 -1.97 -1.48 10.28
CA PRO A 69 -1.42 -1.83 8.97
C PRO A 69 -1.04 -3.30 8.85
N GLU A 70 -0.76 -3.98 9.96
CA GLU A 70 -0.48 -5.42 10.01
C GLU A 70 -1.69 -6.26 9.54
N LYS A 71 -2.93 -5.82 9.83
CA LYS A 71 -4.13 -6.51 9.34
C LYS A 71 -4.30 -6.35 7.84
N ALA A 72 -4.07 -5.15 7.32
CA ALA A 72 -4.09 -4.92 5.89
C ALA A 72 -3.02 -5.75 5.17
N LEU A 73 -1.82 -5.85 5.77
CA LEU A 73 -0.74 -6.65 5.20
C LEU A 73 -1.07 -8.15 5.21
N ALA A 74 -1.73 -8.65 6.27
CA ALA A 74 -2.21 -10.03 6.35
C ALA A 74 -3.28 -10.35 5.28
N GLU A 75 -4.23 -9.44 5.05
CA GLU A 75 -5.22 -9.58 4.00
C GLU A 75 -4.59 -9.56 2.60
N ILE A 76 -3.63 -8.67 2.36
CA ILE A 76 -2.87 -8.63 1.11
C ILE A 76 -2.11 -9.95 0.89
N TYR A 77 -1.49 -10.49 1.95
CA TYR A 77 -0.83 -11.79 1.89
C TYR A 77 -1.80 -12.92 1.51
N ARG A 78 -2.98 -12.92 2.11
CA ARG A 78 -4.03 -13.91 1.88
C ARG A 78 -4.52 -13.90 0.42
N VAL A 79 -4.83 -12.70 -0.10
CA VAL A 79 -5.43 -12.57 -1.44
C VAL A 79 -4.42 -12.65 -2.59
N LEU A 80 -3.12 -12.55 -2.31
CA LEU A 80 -2.08 -12.74 -3.33
C LEU A 80 -1.87 -14.22 -3.63
N LYS A 81 -1.81 -14.55 -4.91
CA LYS A 81 -1.41 -15.88 -5.39
C LYS A 81 0.02 -16.23 -4.96
N PRO A 82 0.37 -17.52 -4.88
CA PRO A 82 1.77 -17.94 -4.83
C PRO A 82 2.56 -17.33 -5.99
N GLY A 83 3.69 -16.66 -5.68
CA GLY A 83 4.47 -15.93 -6.67
C GLY A 83 3.90 -14.59 -7.13
N GLY A 84 2.73 -14.19 -6.62
CA GLY A 84 2.15 -12.87 -6.85
C GLY A 84 3.02 -11.75 -6.27
N GLN A 85 2.81 -10.51 -6.69
CA GLN A 85 3.67 -9.39 -6.32
C GLN A 85 2.94 -8.33 -5.51
N LEU A 86 3.57 -7.88 -4.43
CA LEU A 86 3.18 -6.71 -3.67
C LEU A 86 4.02 -5.51 -4.10
N PHE A 87 3.35 -4.41 -4.48
CA PHE A 87 3.94 -3.09 -4.68
C PHE A 87 3.46 -2.17 -3.57
N ALA A 88 4.38 -1.68 -2.74
CA ALA A 88 4.02 -0.97 -1.52
C ALA A 88 4.81 0.35 -1.35
N PRO A 89 4.55 1.36 -2.19
CA PRO A 89 5.13 2.68 -1.98
C PRO A 89 4.49 3.35 -0.75
N THR A 90 5.34 3.85 0.18
CA THR A 90 4.88 4.58 1.36
C THR A 90 5.85 5.69 1.74
N PHE A 91 5.32 6.77 2.34
CA PHE A 91 6.18 7.79 2.91
C PHE A 91 6.92 7.25 4.13
N VAL A 92 8.22 7.51 4.14
CA VAL A 92 9.12 7.16 5.25
C VAL A 92 9.76 8.43 5.80
N HIS A 93 10.34 8.34 7.00
CA HIS A 93 11.06 9.45 7.57
C HIS A 93 12.54 9.37 7.23
N GLY A 94 13.10 10.50 6.80
CA GLY A 94 14.55 10.69 6.73
C GLY A 94 15.13 10.95 8.13
N GLU A 95 16.42 10.72 8.30
CA GLU A 95 17.17 10.97 9.55
C GLU A 95 17.32 12.48 9.86
N VAL A 96 16.80 13.36 9.02
CA VAL A 96 17.00 14.81 9.11
C VAL A 96 16.07 15.43 10.17
N PRO A 97 16.58 16.25 11.12
CA PRO A 97 15.76 16.89 12.16
C PRO A 97 14.56 17.71 11.64
N ARG A 98 14.67 18.26 10.44
CA ARG A 98 13.59 19.01 9.77
C ARG A 98 12.33 18.16 9.48
N THR A 99 12.46 16.85 9.32
CA THR A 99 11.30 15.95 9.13
C THR A 99 10.46 15.83 10.40
N ARG A 100 11.08 15.92 11.59
CA ARG A 100 10.36 15.91 12.88
C ARG A 100 9.48 17.14 13.05
N LEU A 101 9.99 18.34 12.69
CA LEU A 101 9.24 19.59 12.79
C LEU A 101 8.03 19.60 11.83
N ARG A 102 8.22 19.08 10.62
CA ARG A 102 7.13 18.92 9.63
C ARG A 102 6.05 17.96 10.12
N MET A 103 6.42 16.85 10.75
CA MET A 103 5.46 15.92 11.34
C MET A 103 4.62 16.57 12.42
N LEU A 104 5.25 17.40 13.27
CA LEU A 104 4.53 18.16 14.28
C LEU A 104 3.52 19.11 13.62
N ALA A 105 3.92 19.82 12.57
CA ALA A 105 3.04 20.70 11.81
C ALA A 105 1.88 19.94 11.13
N MET A 106 2.13 18.75 10.55
CA MET A 106 1.09 17.92 9.95
C MET A 106 0.11 17.37 11.00
N ARG A 107 0.59 16.98 12.18
CA ARG A 107 -0.28 16.60 13.31
C ARG A 107 -1.14 17.77 13.79
N CYS A 108 -0.58 18.98 13.87
CA CYS A 108 -1.34 20.19 14.19
C CYS A 108 -2.38 20.55 13.12
N ALA A 109 -2.15 20.17 11.85
CA ALA A 109 -3.10 20.30 10.74
C ALA A 109 -4.17 19.19 10.69
N GLY A 110 -4.24 18.31 11.71
CA GLY A 110 -5.25 17.23 11.80
C GLY A 110 -4.95 15.98 10.98
N LEU A 111 -3.77 15.87 10.38
CA LEU A 111 -3.36 14.62 9.70
C LEU A 111 -2.91 13.60 10.74
N GLN A 112 -3.66 12.50 10.87
CA GLN A 112 -3.27 11.40 11.74
C GLN A 112 -2.30 10.48 10.98
N ILE A 113 -1.02 10.55 11.34
CA ILE A 113 0.00 9.58 10.92
C ILE A 113 0.16 8.60 12.07
N TYR A 114 -0.27 7.36 11.86
CA TYR A 114 -0.20 6.32 12.90
C TYR A 114 1.17 5.68 12.96
N ASN A 115 1.82 5.52 11.82
CA ASN A 115 3.09 4.81 11.71
C ASN A 115 4.14 5.69 11.05
N SER A 116 5.26 5.86 11.75
CA SER A 116 6.41 6.64 11.33
C SER A 116 7.59 5.71 11.18
N TRP A 117 7.82 5.20 9.98
CA TRP A 117 8.92 4.29 9.72
C TRP A 117 10.12 4.99 9.09
N MET A 118 11.33 4.60 9.50
CA MET A 118 12.52 4.70 8.68
C MET A 118 12.54 3.53 7.68
N VAL A 119 13.36 3.63 6.62
CA VAL A 119 13.43 2.58 5.58
C VAL A 119 13.67 1.18 6.18
N PRO A 120 14.68 0.95 7.07
CA PRO A 120 14.91 -0.39 7.62
C PRO A 120 13.71 -0.92 8.41
N GLN A 121 13.02 -0.05 9.17
CA GLN A 121 11.83 -0.41 9.94
C GLN A 121 10.66 -0.80 9.02
N TYR A 122 10.47 -0.06 7.93
CA TYR A 122 9.43 -0.35 6.96
C TYR A 122 9.68 -1.70 6.24
N LEU A 123 10.92 -1.95 5.83
CA LEU A 123 11.27 -3.23 5.21
C LEU A 123 11.09 -4.40 6.20
N ALA A 124 11.52 -4.22 7.47
CA ALA A 124 11.29 -5.20 8.52
C ALA A 124 9.81 -5.46 8.79
N PHE A 125 8.95 -4.42 8.72
CA PHE A 125 7.51 -4.56 8.84
C PHE A 125 6.93 -5.44 7.71
N LEU A 126 7.34 -5.24 6.45
CA LEU A 126 6.92 -6.09 5.32
C LEU A 126 7.37 -7.54 5.53
N GLN A 127 8.62 -7.75 5.98
CA GLN A 127 9.17 -9.08 6.26
C GLN A 127 8.43 -9.79 7.40
N ALA A 128 8.09 -9.06 8.47
CA ALA A 128 7.31 -9.60 9.59
C ALA A 128 5.90 -10.02 9.16
N GLY A 129 5.33 -9.34 8.15
CA GLY A 129 4.06 -9.70 7.51
C GLY A 129 4.13 -10.86 6.53
N GLY A 130 5.28 -11.55 6.42
CA GLY A 130 5.45 -12.73 5.56
C GLY A 130 5.88 -12.42 4.13
N PHE A 131 6.41 -11.23 3.86
CA PHE A 131 6.87 -10.85 2.52
C PHE A 131 8.39 -10.87 2.40
N ALA A 132 8.91 -11.49 1.33
CA ALA A 132 10.30 -11.38 0.94
C ALA A 132 10.47 -10.14 0.04
N VAL A 133 11.15 -9.11 0.55
CA VAL A 133 11.43 -7.90 -0.23
C VAL A 133 12.47 -8.21 -1.29
N GLN A 134 12.10 -8.01 -2.56
CA GLN A 134 12.96 -8.25 -3.73
C GLN A 134 13.70 -6.99 -4.16
N GLU A 135 13.04 -5.85 -4.02
CA GLU A 135 13.56 -4.58 -4.49
C GLU A 135 13.01 -3.44 -3.62
N HIS A 136 13.81 -2.43 -3.36
CA HIS A 136 13.34 -1.17 -2.79
C HIS A 136 14.15 0.00 -3.34
N ALA A 137 13.54 1.19 -3.34
CA ALA A 137 14.17 2.43 -3.75
C ALA A 137 13.59 3.61 -2.97
N LEU A 138 14.42 4.60 -2.68
CA LEU A 138 13.99 5.90 -2.19
C LEU A 138 13.73 6.82 -3.37
N LEU A 139 12.52 7.36 -3.42
CA LEU A 139 12.06 8.29 -4.45
C LEU A 139 11.66 9.62 -3.80
N GLY A 140 11.71 10.69 -4.57
CA GLY A 140 11.34 12.03 -4.10
C GLY A 140 12.49 12.80 -3.48
N ASP A 141 12.16 13.88 -2.77
CA ASP A 141 13.12 14.74 -2.10
C ASP A 141 13.36 14.35 -0.63
N THR A 142 14.35 14.97 -0.01
CA THR A 142 14.71 14.73 1.39
C THR A 142 13.62 15.14 2.39
N LEU A 143 12.64 15.93 1.96
CA LEU A 143 11.56 16.42 2.83
C LEU A 143 10.37 15.46 2.91
N ALA A 144 10.16 14.65 1.87
CA ALA A 144 9.08 13.66 1.80
C ALA A 144 9.55 12.41 1.05
N PRO A 145 10.55 11.69 1.58
CA PRO A 145 11.06 10.52 0.91
C PRO A 145 9.97 9.44 0.85
N LEU A 146 9.75 8.89 -0.34
CA LEU A 146 8.88 7.76 -0.60
C LEU A 146 9.74 6.50 -0.73
N CYS A 147 9.54 5.53 0.14
CA CYS A 147 10.12 4.21 -0.04
C CYS A 147 9.19 3.38 -0.93
N TYR A 148 9.63 3.11 -2.14
CA TYR A 148 9.07 2.09 -2.99
C TYR A 148 9.61 0.73 -2.54
N ALA A 149 8.73 -0.26 -2.37
CA ALA A 149 9.13 -1.63 -2.12
C ALA A 149 8.32 -2.57 -3.02
N ARG A 150 9.02 -3.54 -3.63
CA ARG A 150 8.45 -4.69 -4.33
C ARG A 150 8.80 -5.95 -3.56
N ALA A 151 7.79 -6.74 -3.24
CA ALA A 151 7.95 -7.94 -2.43
C ALA A 151 7.06 -9.07 -2.95
N VAL A 152 7.38 -10.30 -2.58
CA VAL A 152 6.58 -11.50 -2.88
C VAL A 152 6.17 -12.17 -1.57
N PRO A 153 5.00 -12.80 -1.48
CA PRO A 153 4.62 -13.57 -0.31
C PRO A 153 5.56 -14.77 -0.14
N ASP A 154 6.19 -14.86 1.03
CA ASP A 154 7.04 -16.01 1.41
C ASP A 154 6.15 -17.12 1.98
N LYS A 155 5.46 -17.83 1.09
CA LYS A 155 4.55 -18.92 1.47
C LYS A 155 5.29 -20.20 1.94
N THR A 156 6.61 -20.22 1.89
CA THR A 156 7.41 -21.34 2.40
C THR A 156 7.49 -21.37 3.93
N ARG A 157 7.30 -20.22 4.59
CA ARG A 157 7.34 -20.09 6.07
C ARG A 157 6.09 -20.61 6.78
N VAL A 158 4.98 -20.80 6.08
CA VAL A 158 3.70 -21.20 6.71
C VAL A 158 3.63 -22.70 7.01
N THR A 159 4.51 -23.53 6.41
CA THR A 159 4.49 -25.00 6.58
C THR A 159 5.21 -25.48 7.87
N GLN A 160 5.72 -24.56 8.72
CA GLN A 160 6.49 -24.90 9.93
C GLN A 160 5.83 -24.44 11.24
N ARG A 161 4.50 -24.27 11.27
CA ARG A 161 3.77 -24.04 12.54
C ARG A 161 2.71 -25.09 12.77
#